data_233441f1b3d156f886a32252d9c1d63e
#
_entry.id   233441f1b3d156f886a32252d9c1d63e
#
_cell.length_a   1.000
_cell.length_b   1.000
_cell.length_c   1.000
_cell.angle_alpha   90.00
_cell.angle_beta   90.00
_cell.angle_gamma   90.00
#
_symmetry.space_group_name_H-M   'P 1'
#
loop_
_entity.id
_entity.type
_entity.pdbx_description
1 polymer ?
#
loop_
_entity_poly.entity_id
_entity_poly.type
_entity_poly.pdbx_seq_one_letter_code
_entity_poly.pdbx_strand_id
1 'polypeptide(L)'
;MTPLTGSALALLVAIASTASAAQPRAAASAARPTLALVGGQVIDGYEGPPIRDGVVLIAGERIVAVGPRSEVSVPPGTPVINTEGMSVLPGLMDMHVHLMILGHANYEHWDTTYMSRFREEIMPVAAKQLLMAGVTTVRDLGAPLEDILEVKRRIEKGVIPGPRLFVSGPFIQKAPYFEYEKFVRWGVDGPDDARAKVQKLVDAGVDFIKLIDQDQMTEAEVAAVVETAHKGGKPVVAHAHREDEIRIGLKHKVDGFEHTGLATAPEYPADIIEGLKKRNQTLFWCPTVSPLYLTNYTAQVFPERLDDPRWQEGLSKDIVKDIRDSLTNITHLDYFTLTFRRIPTLQRKFQQLRETGVTLIVGTDSGIPANFHSDSTWRELDTWVKFGMTPMQAIGAATRWPARFLKQEKNLGTLAAGRLADVIAVRGDVLSNVTLLQNVPIVVKGGVRVK
;
A
#
# COMPACT_ATOMS: atom_id res chain seq x y z
N MET A 1 -47.15 24.43 77.25
CA MET A 1 -48.10 23.32 77.47
C MET A 1 -47.60 22.14 76.65
N THR A 2 -47.21 21.15 77.35
CA THR A 2 -46.80 19.76 77.04
C THR A 2 -46.21 19.39 75.69
N PRO A 3 -45.01 18.80 75.70
CA PRO A 3 -44.35 18.21 74.50
C PRO A 3 -44.77 16.74 74.36
N LEU A 4 -44.89 16.32 73.11
CA LEU A 4 -45.02 14.91 72.70
C LEU A 4 -43.68 14.36 72.20
N THR A 5 -43.19 13.37 72.95
CA THR A 5 -42.03 12.55 72.69
C THR A 5 -42.34 11.50 71.59
N GLY A 6 -41.62 11.50 70.54
CA GLY A 6 -41.67 10.45 69.52
C GLY A 6 -40.37 9.66 69.48
N SER A 7 -40.41 8.41 69.90
CA SER A 7 -39.26 7.48 69.86
C SER A 7 -38.94 7.04 68.44
N ALA A 8 -37.72 7.26 68.03
CA ALA A 8 -37.17 6.73 66.75
C ALA A 8 -36.58 5.33 66.99
N LEU A 9 -37.14 4.33 66.31
CA LEU A 9 -36.67 2.96 66.32
C LEU A 9 -35.58 2.84 65.22
N ALA A 10 -34.34 2.66 65.62
CA ALA A 10 -33.23 2.45 64.71
C ALA A 10 -33.19 0.98 64.25
N LEU A 11 -33.45 0.75 62.96
CA LEU A 11 -33.31 -0.56 62.32
C LEU A 11 -31.86 -0.73 61.81
N LEU A 12 -31.09 -1.57 62.51
CA LEU A 12 -29.75 -1.98 62.05
C LEU A 12 -29.88 -3.03 60.91
N VAL A 13 -29.60 -2.63 59.67
CA VAL A 13 -29.45 -3.59 58.54
C VAL A 13 -28.00 -4.01 58.51
N ALA A 14 -27.72 -5.27 58.83
CA ALA A 14 -26.40 -5.89 58.66
C ALA A 14 -26.23 -6.24 57.21
N ILE A 15 -25.37 -5.51 56.49
CA ILE A 15 -24.92 -5.86 55.12
C ILE A 15 -23.83 -6.93 55.23
N ALA A 16 -24.18 -8.18 54.95
CA ALA A 16 -23.21 -9.23 54.76
C ALA A 16 -22.50 -9.05 53.42
N SER A 17 -21.25 -8.58 53.45
CA SER A 17 -20.35 -8.50 52.28
C SER A 17 -19.92 -9.93 51.94
N THR A 18 -20.53 -10.55 50.91
CA THR A 18 -19.99 -11.75 50.27
C THR A 18 -18.83 -11.33 49.38
N ALA A 19 -17.62 -11.52 49.87
CA ALA A 19 -16.42 -11.43 49.06
C ALA A 19 -16.46 -12.56 48.03
N SER A 20 -16.85 -12.24 46.78
CA SER A 20 -16.69 -13.14 45.64
C SER A 20 -15.21 -13.25 45.37
N ALA A 21 -14.62 -14.39 45.66
CA ALA A 21 -13.26 -14.72 45.24
C ALA A 21 -13.23 -14.76 43.72
N ALA A 22 -12.60 -13.76 43.11
CA ALA A 22 -12.30 -13.77 41.67
C ALA A 22 -11.43 -14.98 41.37
N GLN A 23 -12.00 -15.96 40.69
CA GLN A 23 -11.21 -17.06 40.14
C GLN A 23 -10.10 -16.46 39.23
N PRO A 24 -8.85 -16.91 39.39
CA PRO A 24 -7.80 -16.47 38.47
C PRO A 24 -8.21 -16.87 37.08
N ARG A 25 -8.37 -15.88 36.19
CA ARG A 25 -8.55 -16.07 34.75
C ARG A 25 -7.38 -16.93 34.30
N ALA A 26 -7.65 -18.17 33.85
CA ALA A 26 -6.64 -19.05 33.30
C ALA A 26 -5.86 -18.24 32.26
N ALA A 27 -4.55 -18.08 32.46
CA ALA A 27 -3.67 -17.47 31.50
C ALA A 27 -3.87 -18.27 30.20
N ALA A 28 -4.34 -17.63 29.16
CA ALA A 28 -4.45 -18.25 27.84
C ALA A 28 -3.09 -18.87 27.57
N SER A 29 -3.03 -20.19 27.36
CA SER A 29 -1.81 -20.91 27.03
C SER A 29 -1.13 -20.16 25.90
N ALA A 30 0.02 -19.55 26.17
CA ALA A 30 0.76 -18.81 25.15
C ALA A 30 1.00 -19.75 23.98
N ALA A 31 0.47 -19.42 22.82
CA ALA A 31 0.58 -20.26 21.64
C ALA A 31 2.06 -20.59 21.38
N ARG A 32 2.38 -21.88 21.19
CA ARG A 32 3.76 -22.31 20.98
C ARG A 32 4.34 -21.63 19.74
N PRO A 33 5.52 -21.00 19.84
CA PRO A 33 6.16 -20.37 18.71
C PRO A 33 6.41 -21.36 17.56
N THR A 34 6.11 -20.92 16.35
CA THR A 34 6.27 -21.70 15.11
C THR A 34 7.49 -21.30 14.30
N LEU A 35 8.03 -20.08 14.55
CA LEU A 35 9.18 -19.53 13.86
C LEU A 35 9.83 -18.43 14.71
N ALA A 36 11.16 -18.28 14.62
CA ALA A 36 11.92 -17.16 15.16
C ALA A 36 12.90 -16.61 14.13
N LEU A 37 13.00 -15.28 14.01
CA LEU A 37 14.10 -14.60 13.33
C LEU A 37 15.03 -14.06 14.42
N VAL A 38 16.33 -14.36 14.33
CA VAL A 38 17.28 -14.16 15.45
C VAL A 38 18.58 -13.54 14.98
N GLY A 39 19.06 -12.50 15.67
CA GLY A 39 20.41 -11.94 15.51
C GLY A 39 20.50 -10.69 14.64
N GLY A 40 19.43 -10.32 13.93
CA GLY A 40 19.41 -9.15 13.08
C GLY A 40 19.22 -7.82 13.82
N GLN A 41 19.41 -6.72 13.11
CA GLN A 41 18.98 -5.40 13.51
C GLN A 41 17.48 -5.26 13.19
N VAL A 42 16.64 -5.22 14.22
CA VAL A 42 15.19 -5.09 14.00
C VAL A 42 14.79 -3.62 13.92
N ILE A 43 14.18 -3.25 12.80
CA ILE A 43 13.56 -1.95 12.52
C ILE A 43 12.06 -2.17 12.65
N ASP A 44 11.49 -1.82 13.79
CA ASP A 44 10.12 -2.21 14.15
C ASP A 44 9.00 -1.42 13.47
N GLY A 45 9.35 -0.36 12.74
CA GLY A 45 8.40 0.51 12.04
C GLY A 45 7.87 1.68 12.89
N TYR A 46 8.29 1.82 14.15
CA TYR A 46 7.90 2.96 14.99
C TYR A 46 8.85 4.17 14.91
N GLU A 47 9.83 4.12 13.99
CA GLU A 47 10.83 5.20 13.80
C GLU A 47 11.71 5.48 15.04
N GLY A 48 11.75 4.53 15.97
CA GLY A 48 12.67 4.53 17.11
C GLY A 48 14.04 3.95 16.75
N PRO A 49 14.98 3.93 17.73
CA PRO A 49 16.26 3.28 17.55
C PRO A 49 16.09 1.79 17.22
N PRO A 50 16.83 1.24 16.24
CA PRO A 50 16.74 -0.17 15.89
C PRO A 50 17.16 -1.07 17.06
N ILE A 51 16.50 -2.22 17.23
CA ILE A 51 16.84 -3.22 18.22
C ILE A 51 18.00 -4.05 17.68
N ARG A 52 19.17 -3.96 18.30
CA ARG A 52 20.36 -4.74 17.94
C ARG A 52 20.25 -6.15 18.48
N ASP A 53 20.85 -7.13 17.78
CA ASP A 53 20.78 -8.55 18.13
C ASP A 53 19.34 -8.96 18.49
N GLY A 54 18.41 -8.59 17.59
CA GLY A 54 16.99 -8.69 17.83
C GLY A 54 16.44 -10.09 17.60
N VAL A 55 15.30 -10.35 18.24
CA VAL A 55 14.48 -11.54 18.05
C VAL A 55 13.07 -11.10 17.66
N VAL A 56 12.54 -11.71 16.60
CA VAL A 56 11.11 -11.68 16.26
C VAL A 56 10.57 -13.08 16.42
N LEU A 57 9.71 -13.29 17.42
CA LEU A 57 9.13 -14.60 17.74
C LEU A 57 7.69 -14.67 17.21
N ILE A 58 7.37 -15.71 16.47
CA ILE A 58 6.12 -15.88 15.72
C ILE A 58 5.41 -17.15 16.18
N ALA A 59 4.08 -17.06 16.39
CA ALA A 59 3.22 -18.21 16.63
C ALA A 59 2.02 -18.17 15.68
N GLY A 60 1.91 -19.15 14.80
CA GLY A 60 0.94 -19.13 13.70
C GLY A 60 1.14 -17.89 12.83
N GLU A 61 0.09 -17.14 12.61
CA GLU A 61 0.13 -15.93 11.76
C GLU A 61 0.58 -14.65 12.48
N ARG A 62 0.90 -14.72 13.81
CA ARG A 62 1.13 -13.50 14.59
C ARG A 62 2.49 -13.47 15.27
N ILE A 63 3.00 -12.26 15.39
CA ILE A 63 4.17 -11.97 16.24
C ILE A 63 3.73 -12.07 17.70
N VAL A 64 4.48 -12.80 18.51
CA VAL A 64 4.22 -12.96 19.95
C VAL A 64 5.20 -12.18 20.80
N ALA A 65 6.43 -11.95 20.33
CA ALA A 65 7.40 -11.09 20.98
C ALA A 65 8.39 -10.49 19.98
N VAL A 66 8.86 -9.28 20.29
CA VAL A 66 9.96 -8.58 19.60
C VAL A 66 10.81 -7.90 20.66
N GLY A 67 12.12 -8.05 20.59
CA GLY A 67 13.05 -7.41 21.51
C GLY A 67 14.49 -7.89 21.31
N PRO A 68 15.45 -7.39 22.10
CA PRO A 68 16.81 -7.88 22.06
C PRO A 68 16.86 -9.34 22.54
N ARG A 69 17.82 -10.13 22.06
CA ARG A 69 18.00 -11.55 22.43
C ARG A 69 18.19 -11.75 23.95
N SER A 70 18.69 -10.75 24.65
CA SER A 70 18.82 -10.75 26.11
C SER A 70 17.48 -10.76 26.86
N GLU A 71 16.40 -10.30 26.19
CA GLU A 71 15.06 -10.14 26.78
C GLU A 71 14.03 -11.12 26.19
N VAL A 72 14.22 -11.55 24.94
CA VAL A 72 13.29 -12.46 24.24
C VAL A 72 13.93 -13.83 24.07
N SER A 73 13.53 -14.78 24.91
CA SER A 73 13.97 -16.16 24.85
C SER A 73 13.27 -16.93 23.73
N VAL A 74 14.03 -17.65 22.90
CA VAL A 74 13.49 -18.58 21.90
C VAL A 74 13.30 -19.95 22.53
N PRO A 75 12.07 -20.49 22.64
CA PRO A 75 11.83 -21.79 23.24
C PRO A 75 12.55 -22.93 22.49
N PRO A 76 13.03 -23.95 23.18
CA PRO A 76 13.67 -25.10 22.54
C PRO A 76 12.76 -25.75 21.49
N GLY A 77 13.36 -26.13 20.35
CA GLY A 77 12.64 -26.74 19.23
C GLY A 77 11.85 -25.79 18.35
N THR A 78 11.92 -24.47 18.60
CA THR A 78 11.36 -23.46 17.64
C THR A 78 12.27 -23.38 16.41
N PRO A 79 11.75 -23.51 15.19
CA PRO A 79 12.52 -23.27 13.98
C PRO A 79 13.09 -21.84 13.96
N VAL A 80 14.38 -21.70 13.61
CA VAL A 80 15.10 -20.42 13.63
C VAL A 80 15.59 -20.06 12.25
N ILE A 81 15.32 -18.82 11.84
CA ILE A 81 15.99 -18.15 10.74
C ILE A 81 17.10 -17.28 11.35
N ASN A 82 18.36 -17.59 11.05
CA ASN A 82 19.46 -16.71 11.43
C ASN A 82 19.46 -15.46 10.56
N THR A 83 19.35 -14.30 11.20
CA THR A 83 19.35 -12.98 10.57
C THR A 83 20.55 -12.12 10.98
N GLU A 84 21.61 -12.74 11.53
CA GLU A 84 22.84 -12.04 11.88
C GLU A 84 23.42 -11.29 10.65
N GLY A 85 23.82 -10.01 10.83
CA GLY A 85 24.26 -9.15 9.74
C GLY A 85 23.16 -8.67 8.80
N MET A 86 21.90 -8.83 9.18
CA MET A 86 20.74 -8.39 8.39
C MET A 86 19.94 -7.33 9.12
N SER A 87 19.24 -6.50 8.34
CA SER A 87 18.13 -5.67 8.81
C SER A 87 16.83 -6.46 8.70
N VAL A 88 16.08 -6.55 9.80
CA VAL A 88 14.76 -7.19 9.88
C VAL A 88 13.72 -6.09 10.04
N LEU A 89 12.73 -6.04 9.14
CA LEU A 89 11.74 -4.97 9.11
C LEU A 89 10.35 -5.52 8.73
N PRO A 90 9.27 -4.75 8.96
CA PRO A 90 7.94 -5.15 8.49
C PRO A 90 7.96 -5.38 6.98
N GLY A 91 7.15 -6.29 6.50
CA GLY A 91 6.93 -6.45 5.07
C GLY A 91 6.52 -5.13 4.44
N LEU A 92 7.11 -4.80 3.29
CA LEU A 92 6.82 -3.55 2.59
C LEU A 92 5.38 -3.52 2.09
N MET A 93 4.86 -2.32 1.97
CA MET A 93 3.55 -2.03 1.42
C MET A 93 3.70 -1.10 0.21
N ASP A 94 3.05 -1.45 -0.89
CA ASP A 94 2.97 -0.63 -2.11
C ASP A 94 1.52 -0.21 -2.34
N MET A 95 1.25 1.08 -2.20
CA MET A 95 -0.10 1.63 -2.21
C MET A 95 -0.58 2.08 -3.59
N HIS A 96 0.18 1.75 -4.64
CA HIS A 96 -0.24 2.02 -6.01
C HIS A 96 0.38 1.03 -6.98
N VAL A 97 -0.34 -0.02 -7.29
CA VAL A 97 0.07 -1.01 -8.29
C VAL A 97 -1.07 -1.29 -9.27
N HIS A 98 -0.73 -1.84 -10.42
CA HIS A 98 -1.66 -2.35 -11.41
C HIS A 98 -1.27 -3.78 -11.79
N LEU A 99 -1.94 -4.79 -11.23
CA LEU A 99 -1.61 -6.19 -11.47
C LEU A 99 -1.94 -6.64 -12.89
N MET A 100 -2.86 -5.97 -13.58
CA MET A 100 -3.27 -6.34 -14.94
C MET A 100 -2.29 -5.93 -16.03
N ILE A 101 -1.31 -5.06 -15.73
CA ILE A 101 -0.29 -4.59 -16.67
C ILE A 101 1.11 -4.91 -16.14
N LEU A 102 2.08 -5.16 -17.05
CA LEU A 102 3.41 -5.69 -16.73
C LEU A 102 4.55 -4.92 -17.41
N GLY A 103 4.41 -3.61 -17.52
CA GLY A 103 5.46 -2.75 -18.07
C GLY A 103 5.44 -2.60 -19.58
N HIS A 104 4.42 -3.09 -20.29
CA HIS A 104 4.27 -2.95 -21.74
C HIS A 104 3.97 -1.50 -22.15
N ALA A 105 4.61 -0.99 -23.20
CA ALA A 105 4.50 0.41 -23.58
C ALA A 105 3.21 0.77 -24.34
N ASN A 106 2.53 -0.18 -24.94
CA ASN A 106 1.31 0.03 -25.73
C ASN A 106 0.11 -0.60 -25.02
N TYR A 107 -0.71 0.23 -24.38
CA TYR A 107 -1.90 -0.22 -23.62
C TYR A 107 -2.98 -0.83 -24.52
N GLU A 108 -3.24 -0.25 -25.71
CA GLU A 108 -4.25 -0.79 -26.63
C GLU A 108 -3.91 -2.21 -27.06
N HIS A 109 -2.66 -2.41 -27.49
CA HIS A 109 -2.18 -3.74 -27.86
C HIS A 109 -2.28 -4.72 -26.67
N TRP A 110 -1.83 -4.28 -25.49
CA TRP A 110 -1.84 -5.09 -24.28
C TRP A 110 -3.26 -5.52 -23.90
N ASP A 111 -4.17 -4.56 -23.77
CA ASP A 111 -5.53 -4.81 -23.32
C ASP A 111 -6.31 -5.67 -24.32
N THR A 112 -6.17 -5.40 -25.62
CA THR A 112 -6.89 -6.16 -26.64
C THR A 112 -6.32 -7.56 -26.88
N THR A 113 -5.01 -7.77 -26.67
CA THR A 113 -4.35 -9.06 -26.90
C THR A 113 -4.43 -9.98 -25.67
N TYR A 114 -4.23 -9.43 -24.46
CA TYR A 114 -3.99 -10.21 -23.25
C TYR A 114 -5.10 -10.21 -22.23
N MET A 115 -6.24 -9.54 -22.45
CA MET A 115 -7.36 -9.48 -21.49
C MET A 115 -7.78 -10.87 -21.00
N SER A 116 -7.86 -11.87 -21.88
CA SER A 116 -8.24 -13.24 -21.53
C SER A 116 -7.24 -13.95 -20.61
N ARG A 117 -6.00 -13.43 -20.50
CA ARG A 117 -4.92 -13.99 -19.69
C ARG A 117 -4.73 -13.24 -18.36
N PHE A 118 -5.45 -12.14 -18.10
CA PHE A 118 -5.26 -11.31 -16.91
C PHE A 118 -5.45 -12.11 -15.63
N ARG A 119 -6.55 -12.81 -15.49
CA ARG A 119 -6.92 -13.57 -14.28
C ARG A 119 -6.01 -14.76 -14.00
N GLU A 120 -5.66 -15.52 -15.03
CA GLU A 120 -5.01 -16.82 -14.86
C GLU A 120 -3.48 -16.76 -14.94
N GLU A 121 -2.91 -15.75 -15.57
CA GLU A 121 -1.47 -15.64 -15.75
C GLU A 121 -0.91 -14.30 -15.28
N ILE A 122 -1.35 -13.19 -15.84
CA ILE A 122 -0.71 -11.88 -15.69
C ILE A 122 -0.79 -11.37 -14.25
N MET A 123 -2.00 -11.28 -13.69
CA MET A 123 -2.18 -10.80 -12.30
C MET A 123 -1.53 -11.73 -11.25
N PRO A 124 -1.62 -13.07 -11.35
CA PRO A 124 -0.90 -13.97 -10.45
C PRO A 124 0.61 -13.80 -10.51
N VAL A 125 1.19 -13.60 -11.70
CA VAL A 125 2.63 -13.36 -11.86
C VAL A 125 3.03 -12.03 -11.24
N ALA A 126 2.31 -10.94 -11.55
CA ALA A 126 2.54 -9.62 -10.95
C ALA A 126 2.50 -9.68 -9.42
N ALA A 127 1.49 -10.34 -8.86
CA ALA A 127 1.35 -10.52 -7.41
C ALA A 127 2.52 -11.33 -6.81
N LYS A 128 2.95 -12.40 -7.47
CA LYS A 128 4.12 -13.19 -7.03
C LYS A 128 5.40 -12.35 -7.07
N GLN A 129 5.63 -11.58 -8.13
CA GLN A 129 6.82 -10.73 -8.25
C GLN A 129 6.91 -9.70 -7.13
N LEU A 130 5.81 -9.02 -6.78
CA LEU A 130 5.74 -8.11 -5.63
C LEU A 130 6.09 -8.82 -4.32
N LEU A 131 5.49 -9.99 -4.07
CA LEU A 131 5.78 -10.76 -2.84
C LEU A 131 7.25 -11.17 -2.75
N MET A 132 7.84 -11.63 -3.86
CA MET A 132 9.27 -12.01 -3.92
C MET A 132 10.21 -10.81 -3.79
N ALA A 133 9.75 -9.59 -4.09
CA ALA A 133 10.46 -8.34 -3.82
C ALA A 133 10.32 -7.84 -2.37
N GLY A 134 9.60 -8.58 -1.50
CA GLY A 134 9.41 -8.22 -0.09
C GLY A 134 8.18 -7.34 0.18
N VAL A 135 7.33 -7.15 -0.82
CA VAL A 135 6.07 -6.41 -0.68
C VAL A 135 4.99 -7.37 -0.24
N THR A 136 4.55 -7.25 1.01
CA THR A 136 3.58 -8.19 1.61
C THR A 136 2.14 -7.69 1.58
N THR A 137 1.94 -6.40 1.28
CA THR A 137 0.61 -5.77 1.15
C THR A 137 0.63 -4.78 -0.02
N VAL A 138 -0.40 -4.80 -0.84
CA VAL A 138 -0.54 -3.88 -1.98
C VAL A 138 -1.96 -3.35 -2.11
N ARG A 139 -2.06 -2.19 -2.77
CA ARG A 139 -3.31 -1.59 -3.20
C ARG A 139 -3.33 -1.53 -4.73
N ASP A 140 -4.16 -2.37 -5.36
CA ASP A 140 -4.40 -2.32 -6.80
C ASP A 140 -5.40 -1.22 -7.13
N LEU A 141 -5.01 -0.28 -7.96
CA LEU A 141 -5.76 0.93 -8.27
C LEU A 141 -6.44 0.92 -9.65
N GLY A 142 -6.69 -0.26 -10.20
CA GLY A 142 -7.46 -0.34 -11.43
C GLY A 142 -7.30 -1.68 -12.15
N ALA A 143 -8.39 -2.44 -12.18
CA ALA A 143 -8.46 -3.72 -12.86
C ALA A 143 -9.93 -4.10 -13.15
N PRO A 144 -10.19 -5.07 -14.07
CA PRO A 144 -11.52 -5.62 -14.27
C PRO A 144 -12.06 -6.19 -12.96
N LEU A 145 -13.29 -5.81 -12.60
CA LEU A 145 -13.86 -6.07 -11.27
C LEU A 145 -13.82 -7.54 -10.87
N GLU A 146 -14.35 -8.42 -11.72
CA GLU A 146 -14.47 -9.84 -11.39
C GLU A 146 -13.11 -10.53 -11.33
N ASP A 147 -12.17 -10.14 -12.22
CA ASP A 147 -10.85 -10.73 -12.28
C ASP A 147 -10.03 -10.39 -11.03
N ILE A 148 -10.02 -9.13 -10.64
CA ILE A 148 -9.24 -8.70 -9.48
C ILE A 148 -9.80 -9.25 -8.17
N LEU A 149 -11.13 -9.34 -8.03
CA LEU A 149 -11.77 -9.95 -6.86
C LEU A 149 -11.47 -11.45 -6.77
N GLU A 150 -11.46 -12.16 -7.90
CA GLU A 150 -11.10 -13.57 -7.91
C GLU A 150 -9.62 -13.78 -7.57
N VAL A 151 -8.71 -12.98 -8.13
CA VAL A 151 -7.28 -13.04 -7.80
C VAL A 151 -7.07 -12.75 -6.30
N LYS A 152 -7.73 -11.73 -5.74
CA LYS A 152 -7.72 -11.44 -4.30
C LYS A 152 -8.15 -12.65 -3.48
N ARG A 153 -9.30 -13.24 -3.81
CA ARG A 153 -9.82 -14.43 -3.14
C ARG A 153 -8.85 -15.63 -3.20
N ARG A 154 -8.19 -15.85 -4.34
CA ARG A 154 -7.22 -16.94 -4.52
C ARG A 154 -5.96 -16.73 -3.68
N ILE A 155 -5.48 -15.49 -3.56
CA ILE A 155 -4.37 -15.14 -2.68
C ILE A 155 -4.76 -15.33 -1.20
N GLU A 156 -5.94 -14.89 -0.79
CA GLU A 156 -6.45 -15.03 0.57
C GLU A 156 -6.60 -16.50 0.99
N LYS A 157 -7.01 -17.36 0.06
CA LYS A 157 -7.11 -18.82 0.28
C LYS A 157 -5.78 -19.57 0.13
N GLY A 158 -4.68 -18.88 -0.20
CA GLY A 158 -3.38 -19.51 -0.42
C GLY A 158 -3.29 -20.37 -1.68
N VAL A 159 -4.23 -20.23 -2.63
CA VAL A 159 -4.23 -20.97 -3.91
C VAL A 159 -3.12 -20.47 -4.82
N ILE A 160 -2.86 -19.17 -4.81
CA ILE A 160 -1.74 -18.55 -5.51
C ILE A 160 -0.91 -17.69 -4.55
N PRO A 161 0.42 -17.59 -4.75
CA PRO A 161 1.26 -16.70 -3.96
C PRO A 161 0.99 -15.23 -4.34
N GLY A 162 0.99 -14.35 -3.34
CA GLY A 162 0.83 -12.91 -3.55
C GLY A 162 0.79 -12.15 -2.22
N PRO A 163 0.87 -10.82 -2.27
CA PRO A 163 0.69 -9.93 -1.11
C PRO A 163 -0.77 -9.94 -0.62
N ARG A 164 -1.04 -9.33 0.54
CA ARG A 164 -2.40 -8.96 0.93
C ARG A 164 -2.91 -7.91 -0.05
N LEU A 165 -4.00 -8.21 -0.73
CA LEU A 165 -4.48 -7.40 -1.84
C LEU A 165 -5.69 -6.58 -1.43
N PHE A 166 -5.56 -5.25 -1.54
CA PHE A 166 -6.64 -4.28 -1.42
C PHE A 166 -6.94 -3.73 -2.82
N VAL A 167 -8.21 -3.63 -3.20
CA VAL A 167 -8.61 -3.39 -4.60
C VAL A 167 -9.64 -2.28 -4.76
N SER A 168 -9.52 -1.51 -5.85
CA SER A 168 -10.57 -0.58 -6.29
C SER A 168 -11.54 -1.19 -7.29
N GLY A 169 -11.13 -2.23 -8.02
CA GLY A 169 -11.81 -2.58 -9.26
C GLY A 169 -11.63 -1.49 -10.33
N PRO A 170 -12.60 -1.29 -11.23
CA PRO A 170 -12.54 -0.29 -12.28
C PRO A 170 -12.41 1.16 -11.77
N PHE A 171 -11.77 1.99 -12.56
CA PHE A 171 -11.72 3.43 -12.36
C PHE A 171 -13.10 4.06 -12.58
N ILE A 172 -13.41 5.11 -11.82
CA ILE A 172 -14.54 6.00 -12.08
C ILE A 172 -14.03 7.30 -12.70
N GLN A 173 -14.55 7.67 -13.85
CA GLN A 173 -14.18 8.88 -14.59
C GLN A 173 -15.34 9.40 -15.45
N LYS A 174 -15.17 10.54 -16.14
CA LYS A 174 -16.24 11.10 -16.98
C LYS A 174 -16.58 10.21 -18.16
N ALA A 175 -15.54 9.72 -18.87
CA ALA A 175 -15.68 8.79 -19.99
C ALA A 175 -14.39 7.97 -20.18
N PRO A 176 -14.47 6.70 -20.62
CA PRO A 176 -13.28 5.98 -21.08
C PRO A 176 -12.60 6.77 -22.21
N TYR A 177 -11.28 6.67 -22.31
CA TYR A 177 -10.57 7.30 -23.42
C TYR A 177 -10.88 6.60 -24.74
N PHE A 178 -11.03 5.27 -24.68
CA PHE A 178 -11.32 4.43 -25.84
C PHE A 178 -12.38 3.37 -25.49
N GLU A 179 -13.03 2.87 -26.52
CA GLU A 179 -14.10 1.86 -26.38
C GLU A 179 -13.61 0.57 -25.75
N TYR A 180 -12.39 0.14 -26.09
CA TYR A 180 -11.79 -1.08 -25.56
C TYR A 180 -11.47 -1.02 -24.06
N GLU A 181 -11.41 0.17 -23.44
CA GLU A 181 -11.10 0.34 -22.02
C GLU A 181 -12.30 0.22 -21.08
N LYS A 182 -13.52 0.08 -21.60
CA LYS A 182 -14.74 0.03 -20.78
C LYS A 182 -14.76 -1.06 -19.71
N PHE A 183 -13.97 -2.10 -19.87
CA PHE A 183 -13.85 -3.17 -18.89
C PHE A 183 -13.18 -2.71 -17.57
N VAL A 184 -12.35 -1.67 -17.63
CA VAL A 184 -11.59 -1.13 -16.49
C VAL A 184 -11.87 0.35 -16.23
N ARG A 185 -12.44 1.10 -17.19
CA ARG A 185 -12.76 2.52 -17.08
C ARG A 185 -14.27 2.74 -17.18
N TRP A 186 -14.90 3.00 -16.03
CA TRP A 186 -16.34 3.23 -15.97
C TRP A 186 -16.64 4.71 -16.07
N GLY A 187 -17.10 5.15 -17.25
CA GLY A 187 -17.59 6.51 -17.47
C GLY A 187 -18.89 6.76 -16.71
N VAL A 188 -19.16 8.01 -16.32
CA VAL A 188 -20.40 8.40 -15.62
C VAL A 188 -21.19 9.42 -16.43
N ASP A 189 -22.52 9.25 -16.45
CA ASP A 189 -23.48 10.14 -17.08
C ASP A 189 -24.44 10.69 -16.02
N GLY A 190 -23.98 11.76 -15.37
CA GLY A 190 -24.71 12.42 -14.30
C GLY A 190 -24.55 11.76 -12.92
N PRO A 191 -25.04 12.45 -11.87
CA PRO A 191 -24.80 12.04 -10.48
C PRO A 191 -25.53 10.74 -10.08
N ASP A 192 -26.66 10.41 -10.72
CA ASP A 192 -27.38 9.17 -10.40
C ASP A 192 -26.66 7.95 -10.96
N ASP A 193 -26.12 8.03 -12.16
CA ASP A 193 -25.29 6.97 -12.73
C ASP A 193 -23.98 6.80 -11.94
N ALA A 194 -23.37 7.90 -11.50
CA ALA A 194 -22.22 7.86 -10.61
C ALA A 194 -22.54 7.11 -9.30
N ARG A 195 -23.69 7.40 -8.65
CA ARG A 195 -24.14 6.67 -7.45
C ARG A 195 -24.33 5.18 -7.72
N ALA A 196 -25.00 4.84 -8.83
CA ALA A 196 -25.28 3.46 -9.17
C ALA A 196 -23.98 2.64 -9.39
N LYS A 197 -23.02 3.20 -10.11
CA LYS A 197 -21.73 2.55 -10.38
C LYS A 197 -20.88 2.39 -9.12
N VAL A 198 -20.79 3.42 -8.29
CA VAL A 198 -20.06 3.34 -7.02
C VAL A 198 -20.74 2.35 -6.07
N GLN A 199 -22.08 2.36 -5.98
CA GLN A 199 -22.81 1.38 -5.16
C GLN A 199 -22.52 -0.06 -5.63
N LYS A 200 -22.47 -0.29 -6.95
CA LYS A 200 -22.10 -1.60 -7.50
C LYS A 200 -20.71 -2.05 -7.05
N LEU A 201 -19.72 -1.14 -7.03
CA LEU A 201 -18.38 -1.44 -6.53
C LEU A 201 -18.38 -1.74 -5.03
N VAL A 202 -19.10 -0.95 -4.24
CA VAL A 202 -19.28 -1.16 -2.80
C VAL A 202 -19.89 -2.52 -2.51
N ASP A 203 -20.96 -2.88 -3.21
CA ASP A 203 -21.68 -4.15 -3.04
C ASP A 203 -20.83 -5.36 -3.48
N ALA A 204 -19.97 -5.18 -4.48
CA ALA A 204 -19.01 -6.19 -4.91
C ALA A 204 -17.86 -6.41 -3.91
N GLY A 205 -17.71 -5.53 -2.91
CA GLY A 205 -16.74 -5.69 -1.83
C GLY A 205 -15.36 -5.14 -2.13
N VAL A 206 -15.23 -4.15 -3.04
CA VAL A 206 -13.95 -3.42 -3.21
C VAL A 206 -13.55 -2.71 -1.91
N ASP A 207 -12.28 -2.42 -1.75
CA ASP A 207 -11.76 -1.82 -0.52
C ASP A 207 -11.82 -0.29 -0.55
N PHE A 208 -11.80 0.31 -1.73
CA PHE A 208 -11.85 1.78 -1.96
C PHE A 208 -12.30 2.10 -3.39
N ILE A 209 -12.55 3.38 -3.66
CA ILE A 209 -12.93 3.86 -4.99
C ILE A 209 -11.77 4.69 -5.56
N LYS A 210 -11.46 4.48 -6.84
CA LYS A 210 -10.45 5.25 -7.58
C LYS A 210 -11.10 6.18 -8.58
N LEU A 211 -10.85 7.48 -8.44
CA LEU A 211 -11.20 8.54 -9.39
C LEU A 211 -10.03 8.85 -10.33
N ILE A 212 -10.35 9.05 -11.59
CA ILE A 212 -9.42 9.54 -12.63
C ILE A 212 -10.07 10.71 -13.34
N ASP A 213 -9.25 11.73 -13.69
CA ASP A 213 -9.70 12.91 -14.46
C ASP A 213 -10.98 13.53 -13.89
N GLN A 214 -11.07 13.62 -12.57
CA GLN A 214 -12.24 14.15 -11.88
C GLN A 214 -12.52 15.62 -12.18
N ASP A 215 -11.57 16.37 -12.74
CA ASP A 215 -11.75 17.73 -13.24
C ASP A 215 -12.58 17.79 -14.53
N GLN A 216 -12.75 16.66 -15.24
CA GLN A 216 -13.65 16.55 -16.39
C GLN A 216 -15.09 16.21 -15.98
N MET A 217 -15.29 15.79 -14.74
CA MET A 217 -16.60 15.50 -14.17
C MET A 217 -17.25 16.77 -13.66
N THR A 218 -18.59 16.80 -13.64
CA THR A 218 -19.30 17.86 -12.92
C THR A 218 -19.10 17.73 -11.42
N GLU A 219 -19.18 18.82 -10.69
CA GLU A 219 -19.10 18.80 -9.22
C GLU A 219 -20.15 17.88 -8.59
N ALA A 220 -21.35 17.81 -9.17
CA ALA A 220 -22.42 16.95 -8.70
C ALA A 220 -22.08 15.45 -8.89
N GLU A 221 -21.40 15.10 -9.96
CA GLU A 221 -20.92 13.72 -10.19
C GLU A 221 -19.82 13.34 -9.17
N VAL A 222 -18.82 14.21 -8.97
CA VAL A 222 -17.76 13.96 -7.98
C VAL A 222 -18.33 13.87 -6.57
N ALA A 223 -19.25 14.75 -6.20
CA ALA A 223 -19.95 14.69 -4.92
C ALA A 223 -20.69 13.35 -4.76
N ALA A 224 -21.42 12.92 -5.78
CA ALA A 224 -22.15 11.66 -5.78
C ALA A 224 -21.23 10.45 -5.60
N VAL A 225 -20.06 10.42 -6.25
CA VAL A 225 -19.04 9.38 -6.06
C VAL A 225 -18.57 9.35 -4.60
N VAL A 226 -18.10 10.48 -4.08
CA VAL A 226 -17.50 10.54 -2.75
C VAL A 226 -18.52 10.23 -1.65
N GLU A 227 -19.71 10.82 -1.71
CA GLU A 227 -20.79 10.58 -0.74
C GLU A 227 -21.23 9.11 -0.72
N THR A 228 -21.39 8.48 -1.90
CA THR A 228 -21.81 7.08 -1.99
C THR A 228 -20.72 6.15 -1.46
N ALA A 229 -19.46 6.39 -1.82
CA ALA A 229 -18.33 5.62 -1.31
C ALA A 229 -18.24 5.72 0.22
N HIS A 230 -18.28 6.94 0.77
CA HIS A 230 -18.19 7.16 2.21
C HIS A 230 -19.38 6.55 2.96
N LYS A 231 -20.60 6.63 2.41
CA LYS A 231 -21.79 5.95 2.97
C LYS A 231 -21.59 4.44 3.03
N GLY A 232 -20.91 3.86 2.02
CA GLY A 232 -20.50 2.47 1.99
C GLY A 232 -19.27 2.14 2.84
N GLY A 233 -18.70 3.12 3.57
CA GLY A 233 -17.51 2.95 4.39
C GLY A 233 -16.21 2.82 3.60
N LYS A 234 -16.21 3.20 2.32
CA LYS A 234 -15.06 3.08 1.42
C LYS A 234 -14.36 4.44 1.24
N PRO A 235 -13.04 4.52 1.42
CA PRO A 235 -12.29 5.71 1.08
C PRO A 235 -12.25 5.93 -0.43
N VAL A 236 -12.06 7.19 -0.83
CA VAL A 236 -11.90 7.60 -2.23
C VAL A 236 -10.49 8.14 -2.43
N VAL A 237 -9.80 7.63 -3.45
CA VAL A 237 -8.51 8.16 -3.88
C VAL A 237 -8.61 8.67 -5.31
N ALA A 238 -7.89 9.72 -5.62
CA ALA A 238 -8.03 10.45 -6.88
C ALA A 238 -6.68 10.76 -7.53
N HIS A 239 -6.64 10.79 -8.84
CA HIS A 239 -5.50 11.37 -9.56
C HIS A 239 -5.22 12.80 -9.13
N ALA A 240 -3.96 13.20 -9.18
CA ALA A 240 -3.50 14.55 -8.94
C ALA A 240 -2.48 14.97 -10.01
N HIS A 241 -2.84 14.77 -11.27
CA HIS A 241 -2.01 15.15 -12.41
C HIS A 241 -2.17 16.62 -12.76
N ARG A 242 -3.36 17.16 -12.56
CA ARG A 242 -3.72 18.55 -12.84
C ARG A 242 -4.16 19.26 -11.56
N GLU A 243 -3.98 20.56 -11.54
CA GLU A 243 -4.30 21.39 -10.37
C GLU A 243 -5.79 21.33 -10.05
N ASP A 244 -6.65 21.32 -11.07
CA ASP A 244 -8.09 21.27 -10.89
C ASP A 244 -8.58 19.92 -10.37
N GLU A 245 -7.90 18.83 -10.69
CA GLU A 245 -8.13 17.54 -10.05
C GLU A 245 -7.91 17.60 -8.53
N ILE A 246 -6.85 18.31 -8.11
CA ILE A 246 -6.56 18.48 -6.68
C ILE A 246 -7.61 19.38 -6.03
N ARG A 247 -7.94 20.50 -6.66
CA ARG A 247 -8.95 21.46 -6.14
C ARG A 247 -10.30 20.80 -5.92
N ILE A 248 -10.80 20.07 -6.92
CA ILE A 248 -12.10 19.39 -6.82
C ILE A 248 -12.05 18.24 -5.79
N GLY A 249 -10.95 17.51 -5.75
CA GLY A 249 -10.74 16.44 -4.76
C GLY A 249 -10.68 16.98 -3.32
N LEU A 250 -10.00 18.11 -3.08
CA LEU A 250 -9.98 18.81 -1.79
C LEU A 250 -11.37 19.29 -1.39
N LYS A 251 -12.12 19.90 -2.32
CA LYS A 251 -13.47 20.40 -2.12
C LYS A 251 -14.43 19.28 -1.69
N HIS A 252 -14.41 18.15 -2.37
CA HIS A 252 -15.28 17.00 -2.12
C HIS A 252 -14.69 15.99 -1.12
N LYS A 253 -13.56 16.32 -0.48
CA LYS A 253 -12.97 15.56 0.63
C LYS A 253 -12.57 14.12 0.27
N VAL A 254 -11.92 13.92 -0.87
CA VAL A 254 -11.27 12.63 -1.14
C VAL A 254 -10.26 12.30 -0.02
N ASP A 255 -10.01 11.02 0.23
CA ASP A 255 -9.18 10.53 1.34
C ASP A 255 -7.70 10.49 0.97
N GLY A 256 -7.39 10.43 -0.32
CA GLY A 256 -6.02 10.42 -0.81
C GLY A 256 -5.87 10.94 -2.23
N PHE A 257 -4.65 11.35 -2.54
CA PHE A 257 -4.23 11.70 -3.90
C PHE A 257 -3.09 10.80 -4.36
N GLU A 258 -3.06 10.58 -5.66
CA GLU A 258 -2.07 9.76 -6.35
C GLU A 258 -1.25 10.64 -7.30
N HIS A 259 0.06 10.36 -7.40
CA HIS A 259 1.03 11.02 -8.27
C HIS A 259 1.51 12.42 -7.80
N THR A 260 2.59 12.91 -8.44
CA THR A 260 3.14 14.27 -8.23
C THR A 260 2.80 15.23 -9.35
N GLY A 261 1.83 14.86 -10.16
CA GLY A 261 1.28 15.70 -11.22
C GLY A 261 2.04 15.68 -12.55
N LEU A 262 1.26 15.75 -13.62
CA LEU A 262 1.71 16.06 -14.99
C LEU A 262 1.91 17.56 -15.20
N ALA A 263 1.43 18.39 -14.27
CA ALA A 263 1.53 19.83 -14.40
C ALA A 263 2.99 20.23 -14.66
N THR A 264 3.19 20.98 -15.72
CA THR A 264 4.49 21.53 -16.10
C THR A 264 4.91 22.70 -15.22
N ALA A 265 4.02 23.16 -14.35
CA ALA A 265 4.34 24.17 -13.34
C ALA A 265 5.42 23.63 -12.40
N PRO A 266 6.44 24.42 -12.06
CA PRO A 266 7.56 23.97 -11.21
C PRO A 266 7.12 23.68 -9.77
N GLU A 267 6.02 24.27 -9.32
CA GLU A 267 5.51 24.19 -7.95
C GLU A 267 3.99 24.04 -7.94
N TYR A 268 3.45 23.50 -6.84
CA TYR A 268 2.02 23.58 -6.58
C TYR A 268 1.62 25.03 -6.21
N PRO A 269 0.48 25.51 -6.71
CA PRO A 269 -0.08 26.82 -6.36
C PRO A 269 -0.36 26.98 -4.86
N ALA A 270 -0.32 28.24 -4.39
CA ALA A 270 -0.49 28.56 -2.97
C ALA A 270 -1.84 28.08 -2.39
N ASP A 271 -2.93 28.16 -3.16
CA ASP A 271 -4.27 27.69 -2.76
C ASP A 271 -4.30 26.16 -2.52
N ILE A 272 -3.61 25.39 -3.36
CA ILE A 272 -3.46 23.95 -3.19
C ILE A 272 -2.65 23.64 -1.93
N ILE A 273 -1.50 24.31 -1.75
CA ILE A 273 -0.67 24.14 -0.54
C ILE A 273 -1.47 24.45 0.73
N GLU A 274 -2.26 25.52 0.72
CA GLU A 274 -3.11 25.88 1.85
C GLU A 274 -4.20 24.82 2.11
N GLY A 275 -4.84 24.33 1.04
CA GLY A 275 -5.85 23.26 1.11
C GLY A 275 -5.27 21.96 1.70
N LEU A 276 -4.05 21.58 1.30
CA LEU A 276 -3.34 20.42 1.82
C LEU A 276 -3.01 20.58 3.31
N LYS A 277 -2.48 21.76 3.71
CA LYS A 277 -2.20 22.06 5.13
C LYS A 277 -3.44 21.95 6.01
N LYS A 278 -4.61 22.42 5.53
CA LYS A 278 -5.89 22.31 6.26
C LYS A 278 -6.35 20.86 6.47
N ARG A 279 -5.90 19.92 5.62
CA ARG A 279 -6.31 18.52 5.66
C ARG A 279 -5.18 17.54 6.02
N ASN A 280 -4.02 18.01 6.42
CA ASN A 280 -2.82 17.19 6.63
C ASN A 280 -2.96 16.07 7.66
N GLN A 281 -3.94 16.13 8.56
CA GLN A 281 -4.21 15.08 9.55
C GLN A 281 -5.06 13.92 9.01
N THR A 282 -5.79 14.14 7.92
CA THR A 282 -6.77 13.19 7.38
C THR A 282 -6.51 12.77 5.95
N LEU A 283 -5.68 13.51 5.23
CA LEU A 283 -5.37 13.28 3.84
C LEU A 283 -4.06 12.50 3.68
N PHE A 284 -4.07 11.54 2.80
CA PHE A 284 -2.88 10.78 2.41
C PHE A 284 -2.48 11.15 0.98
N TRP A 285 -1.18 11.05 0.69
CA TRP A 285 -0.67 11.28 -0.65
C TRP A 285 0.33 10.20 -1.06
N CYS A 286 0.10 9.61 -2.23
CA CYS A 286 0.96 8.60 -2.83
C CYS A 286 1.64 9.19 -4.08
N PRO A 287 2.86 9.72 -3.98
CA PRO A 287 3.44 10.58 -5.02
C PRO A 287 3.95 9.86 -6.27
N THR A 288 4.24 8.57 -6.23
CA THR A 288 4.72 7.75 -7.37
C THR A 288 5.80 8.45 -8.21
N VAL A 289 6.92 8.84 -7.59
CA VAL A 289 7.94 9.67 -8.26
C VAL A 289 8.95 8.87 -9.09
N SER A 290 9.33 7.66 -8.65
CA SER A 290 10.36 6.87 -9.32
C SER A 290 10.00 6.44 -10.74
N PRO A 291 8.74 6.08 -11.07
CA PRO A 291 8.36 5.68 -12.43
C PRO A 291 8.73 6.72 -13.47
N LEU A 292 8.62 8.00 -13.11
CA LEU A 292 8.89 9.10 -14.02
C LEU A 292 10.35 9.18 -14.46
N TYR A 293 11.28 8.71 -13.62
CA TYR A 293 12.68 8.56 -14.01
C TYR A 293 12.93 7.30 -14.84
N LEU A 294 12.16 6.24 -14.62
CA LEU A 294 12.44 4.92 -15.17
C LEU A 294 11.82 4.71 -16.55
N THR A 295 10.60 5.16 -16.76
CA THR A 295 9.84 4.91 -17.99
C THR A 295 10.55 5.45 -19.23
N ASN A 296 11.16 6.63 -19.15
CA ASN A 296 11.81 7.24 -20.31
C ASN A 296 13.20 6.70 -20.62
N TYR A 297 13.85 6.05 -19.64
CA TYR A 297 15.27 5.75 -19.76
C TYR A 297 15.58 4.26 -19.79
N THR A 298 14.61 3.38 -19.53
CA THR A 298 14.92 1.95 -19.37
C THR A 298 15.61 1.35 -20.59
N ALA A 299 15.12 1.63 -21.79
CA ALA A 299 15.78 1.11 -23.00
C ALA A 299 17.08 1.83 -23.37
N GLN A 300 17.25 3.09 -22.96
CA GLN A 300 18.37 3.94 -23.35
C GLN A 300 19.41 4.12 -22.23
N VAL A 301 18.96 4.24 -20.97
CA VAL A 301 19.84 4.56 -19.83
C VAL A 301 20.02 3.37 -18.89
N PHE A 302 19.03 2.50 -18.79
CA PHE A 302 19.07 1.30 -17.94
C PHE A 302 18.68 0.04 -18.73
N PRO A 303 19.32 -0.25 -19.90
CA PRO A 303 18.93 -1.38 -20.73
C PRO A 303 19.08 -2.73 -20.02
N GLU A 304 19.98 -2.83 -19.04
CA GLU A 304 20.17 -4.02 -18.21
C GLU A 304 18.90 -4.42 -17.43
N ARG A 305 17.99 -3.49 -17.17
CA ARG A 305 16.70 -3.81 -16.51
C ARG A 305 15.82 -4.72 -17.37
N LEU A 306 15.94 -4.61 -18.70
CA LEU A 306 15.20 -5.48 -19.63
C LEU A 306 15.72 -6.92 -19.60
N ASP A 307 16.96 -7.13 -19.15
CA ASP A 307 17.58 -8.45 -19.02
C ASP A 307 17.43 -9.05 -17.60
N ASP A 308 16.86 -8.30 -16.65
CA ASP A 308 16.62 -8.79 -15.29
C ASP A 308 15.61 -9.95 -15.32
N PRO A 309 16.00 -11.17 -14.93
CA PRO A 309 15.10 -12.32 -14.98
C PRO A 309 13.92 -12.21 -14.00
N ARG A 310 13.99 -11.34 -12.99
CA ARG A 310 12.97 -11.25 -11.93
C ARG A 310 11.61 -10.78 -12.46
N TRP A 311 11.58 -9.85 -13.42
CA TRP A 311 10.32 -9.43 -14.02
C TRP A 311 9.80 -10.42 -15.07
N GLN A 312 10.68 -11.28 -15.60
CA GLN A 312 10.34 -12.29 -16.61
C GLN A 312 9.82 -13.58 -15.97
N GLU A 313 10.17 -13.81 -14.70
CA GLU A 313 9.85 -15.06 -14.00
C GLU A 313 8.34 -15.30 -13.94
N GLY A 314 7.91 -16.44 -14.43
CA GLY A 314 6.52 -16.88 -14.46
C GLY A 314 5.74 -16.45 -15.69
N LEU A 315 6.28 -15.58 -16.54
CA LEU A 315 5.66 -15.17 -17.81
C LEU A 315 6.03 -16.14 -18.94
N SER A 316 5.10 -16.31 -19.86
CA SER A 316 5.38 -17.02 -21.11
C SER A 316 6.34 -16.23 -22.01
N LYS A 317 7.08 -16.93 -22.86
CA LYS A 317 8.12 -16.32 -23.71
C LYS A 317 7.55 -15.29 -24.70
N ASP A 318 6.33 -15.47 -25.16
CA ASP A 318 5.64 -14.54 -26.06
C ASP A 318 5.38 -13.20 -25.35
N ILE A 319 4.87 -13.22 -24.11
CA ILE A 319 4.66 -12.00 -23.31
C ILE A 319 5.98 -11.30 -23.04
N VAL A 320 7.03 -12.03 -22.60
CA VAL A 320 8.34 -11.44 -22.34
C VAL A 320 8.89 -10.75 -23.59
N LYS A 321 8.81 -11.42 -24.73
CA LYS A 321 9.26 -10.84 -26.01
C LYS A 321 8.47 -9.59 -26.37
N ASP A 322 7.16 -9.62 -26.26
CA ASP A 322 6.28 -8.52 -26.61
C ASP A 322 6.51 -7.28 -25.73
N ILE A 323 6.64 -7.47 -24.41
CA ILE A 323 7.02 -6.38 -23.49
C ILE A 323 8.35 -5.76 -23.91
N ARG A 324 9.39 -6.58 -24.17
CA ARG A 324 10.71 -6.09 -24.58
C ARG A 324 10.64 -5.30 -25.90
N ASP A 325 9.95 -5.84 -26.88
CA ASP A 325 9.79 -5.21 -28.19
C ASP A 325 9.06 -3.86 -28.08
N SER A 326 8.04 -3.78 -27.24
CA SER A 326 7.27 -2.55 -27.00
C SER A 326 8.11 -1.43 -26.39
N LEU A 327 9.16 -1.77 -25.64
CA LEU A 327 10.01 -0.81 -24.92
C LEU A 327 11.22 -0.34 -25.76
N THR A 328 11.44 -0.90 -26.95
CA THR A 328 12.60 -0.53 -27.80
C THR A 328 12.43 0.83 -28.48
N ASN A 329 11.20 1.29 -28.69
CA ASN A 329 10.91 2.58 -29.33
C ASN A 329 9.70 3.27 -28.68
N ILE A 330 9.92 3.84 -27.50
CA ILE A 330 8.86 4.49 -26.70
C ILE A 330 8.76 6.02 -26.91
N THR A 331 9.71 6.61 -27.65
CA THR A 331 9.83 8.07 -27.77
C THR A 331 8.71 8.72 -28.57
N HIS A 332 7.92 7.95 -29.32
CA HIS A 332 6.78 8.43 -30.11
C HIS A 332 5.48 8.54 -29.28
N LEU A 333 5.44 8.00 -28.06
CA LEU A 333 4.27 8.05 -27.23
C LEU A 333 4.22 9.37 -26.44
N ASP A 334 3.14 10.10 -26.53
CA ASP A 334 2.97 11.41 -25.85
C ASP A 334 3.22 11.34 -24.35
N TYR A 335 2.81 10.23 -23.71
CA TYR A 335 3.07 9.97 -22.30
C TYR A 335 4.55 10.10 -21.94
N PHE A 336 5.47 9.57 -22.78
CA PHE A 336 6.90 9.61 -22.54
C PHE A 336 7.50 10.99 -22.82
N THR A 337 7.02 11.69 -23.85
CA THR A 337 7.50 13.05 -24.16
C THR A 337 7.15 14.05 -23.07
N LEU A 338 6.01 13.87 -22.41
CA LEU A 338 5.59 14.68 -21.27
C LEU A 338 6.46 14.46 -20.03
N THR A 339 7.00 13.26 -19.83
CA THR A 339 7.78 12.92 -18.64
C THR A 339 9.07 13.74 -18.54
N PHE A 340 9.74 14.04 -19.64
CA PHE A 340 10.94 14.90 -19.65
C PHE A 340 10.67 16.31 -19.09
N ARG A 341 9.48 16.84 -19.28
CA ARG A 341 9.06 18.14 -18.75
C ARG A 341 8.75 18.08 -17.24
N ARG A 342 8.39 16.91 -16.74
CA ARG A 342 7.99 16.68 -15.33
C ARG A 342 9.18 16.47 -14.42
N ILE A 343 10.19 15.72 -14.88
CA ILE A 343 11.37 15.35 -14.09
C ILE A 343 11.97 16.55 -13.34
N PRO A 344 12.24 17.72 -13.97
CA PRO A 344 12.83 18.86 -13.28
C PRO A 344 11.98 19.43 -12.14
N THR A 345 10.69 19.16 -12.12
CA THR A 345 9.76 19.72 -11.12
C THR A 345 9.45 18.76 -9.96
N LEU A 346 9.79 17.47 -10.11
CA LEU A 346 9.39 16.42 -9.17
C LEU A 346 9.92 16.63 -7.75
N GLN A 347 11.22 16.90 -7.63
CA GLN A 347 11.86 17.06 -6.32
C GLN A 347 11.24 18.23 -5.55
N ARG A 348 11.01 19.37 -6.20
CA ARG A 348 10.42 20.53 -5.55
C ARG A 348 8.97 20.28 -5.13
N LYS A 349 8.16 19.66 -5.97
CA LYS A 349 6.79 19.27 -5.62
C LYS A 349 6.73 18.27 -4.49
N PHE A 350 7.60 17.28 -4.50
CA PHE A 350 7.73 16.32 -3.40
C PHE A 350 8.07 17.03 -2.07
N GLN A 351 9.00 18.00 -2.10
CA GLN A 351 9.33 18.81 -0.93
C GLN A 351 8.13 19.63 -0.45
N GLN A 352 7.38 20.26 -1.37
CA GLN A 352 6.16 21.00 -1.01
C GLN A 352 5.13 20.08 -0.33
N LEU A 353 4.91 18.86 -0.83
CA LEU A 353 4.02 17.90 -0.17
C LEU A 353 4.50 17.62 1.26
N ARG A 354 5.79 17.40 1.48
CA ARG A 354 6.35 17.22 2.83
C ARG A 354 6.14 18.46 3.70
N GLU A 355 6.37 19.66 3.18
CA GLU A 355 6.19 20.94 3.88
C GLU A 355 4.74 21.20 4.31
N THR A 356 3.76 20.61 3.60
CA THR A 356 2.34 20.69 4.00
C THR A 356 2.02 19.85 5.22
N GLY A 357 2.84 18.84 5.52
CA GLY A 357 2.58 17.85 6.57
C GLY A 357 1.56 16.80 6.20
N VAL A 358 1.12 16.72 4.94
CA VAL A 358 0.25 15.63 4.47
C VAL A 358 0.96 14.28 4.65
N THR A 359 0.22 13.25 5.04
CA THR A 359 0.82 11.93 5.24
C THR A 359 1.20 11.30 3.90
N LEU A 360 2.50 11.13 3.65
CA LEU A 360 3.02 10.46 2.46
C LEU A 360 3.04 8.94 2.67
N ILE A 361 2.56 8.20 1.67
CA ILE A 361 2.61 6.74 1.60
C ILE A 361 3.27 6.29 0.30
N VAL A 362 4.10 5.26 0.38
CA VAL A 362 4.78 4.70 -0.79
C VAL A 362 3.79 3.99 -1.69
N GLY A 363 3.89 4.27 -2.97
CA GLY A 363 3.28 3.54 -4.06
C GLY A 363 4.04 3.83 -5.33
N THR A 364 4.04 2.88 -6.24
CA THR A 364 5.01 2.87 -7.35
C THR A 364 4.39 3.02 -8.72
N ASP A 365 3.08 2.86 -8.84
CA ASP A 365 2.44 2.74 -10.15
C ASP A 365 3.04 1.57 -10.98
N SER A 366 3.43 0.48 -10.28
CA SER A 366 4.04 -0.68 -10.95
C SER A 366 3.06 -1.35 -11.91
N GLY A 367 3.60 -1.77 -13.03
CA GLY A 367 2.86 -2.28 -14.18
C GLY A 367 2.81 -1.30 -15.36
N ILE A 368 2.89 0.02 -15.14
CA ILE A 368 3.00 0.99 -16.24
C ILE A 368 4.29 0.78 -17.03
N PRO A 369 4.44 1.36 -18.25
CA PRO A 369 5.58 1.08 -19.13
C PRO A 369 6.93 1.13 -18.43
N ALA A 370 7.72 0.07 -18.59
CA ALA A 370 9.05 -0.12 -18.00
C ALA A 370 9.14 -0.10 -16.47
N ASN A 371 8.00 -0.11 -15.77
CA ASN A 371 7.95 -0.09 -14.29
C ASN A 371 7.53 -1.48 -13.75
N PHE A 372 8.51 -2.35 -13.53
CA PHE A 372 8.28 -3.75 -13.20
C PHE A 372 8.00 -3.98 -11.72
N HIS A 373 7.06 -4.86 -11.41
CA HIS A 373 6.64 -5.23 -10.04
C HIS A 373 7.79 -5.79 -9.18
N SER A 374 8.79 -6.38 -9.82
CA SER A 374 9.93 -6.99 -9.13
C SER A 374 10.93 -5.99 -8.55
N ASP A 375 10.94 -4.73 -9.00
CA ASP A 375 11.98 -3.76 -8.62
C ASP A 375 11.48 -2.35 -8.31
N SER A 376 10.21 -2.04 -8.48
CA SER A 376 9.69 -0.68 -8.36
C SER A 376 9.70 -0.14 -6.93
N THR A 377 9.30 -0.93 -5.94
CA THR A 377 9.11 -0.42 -4.57
C THR A 377 10.40 0.07 -3.93
N TRP A 378 11.53 -0.66 -4.05
CA TRP A 378 12.79 -0.18 -3.50
C TRP A 378 13.33 1.08 -4.23
N ARG A 379 13.02 1.23 -5.53
CA ARG A 379 13.41 2.43 -6.30
C ARG A 379 12.64 3.66 -5.86
N GLU A 380 11.37 3.50 -5.50
CA GLU A 380 10.58 4.58 -4.93
C GLU A 380 11.19 5.04 -3.60
N LEU A 381 11.52 4.10 -2.71
CA LEU A 381 12.21 4.40 -1.44
C LEU A 381 13.55 5.11 -1.64
N ASP A 382 14.39 4.63 -2.57
CA ASP A 382 15.67 5.25 -2.92
C ASP A 382 15.49 6.68 -3.45
N THR A 383 14.47 6.87 -4.32
CA THR A 383 14.15 8.20 -4.84
C THR A 383 13.73 9.17 -3.73
N TRP A 384 12.92 8.71 -2.78
CA TRP A 384 12.52 9.55 -1.63
C TRP A 384 13.69 9.92 -0.74
N VAL A 385 14.63 9.01 -0.55
CA VAL A 385 15.87 9.30 0.19
C VAL A 385 16.72 10.32 -0.58
N LYS A 386 16.86 10.20 -1.88
CA LYS A 386 17.51 11.19 -2.74
C LYS A 386 16.82 12.56 -2.70
N PHE A 387 15.51 12.59 -2.47
CA PHE A 387 14.73 13.82 -2.28
C PHE A 387 14.75 14.37 -0.84
N GLY A 388 15.58 13.80 0.02
CA GLY A 388 15.86 14.33 1.36
C GLY A 388 15.03 13.74 2.50
N MET A 389 14.38 12.58 2.31
CA MET A 389 13.88 11.80 3.44
C MET A 389 14.99 10.95 4.05
N THR A 390 14.92 10.69 5.35
CA THR A 390 15.79 9.66 5.93
C THR A 390 15.32 8.26 5.52
N PRO A 391 16.22 7.25 5.45
CA PRO A 391 15.81 5.88 5.19
C PRO A 391 14.72 5.39 6.15
N MET A 392 14.78 5.77 7.42
CA MET A 392 13.77 5.42 8.43
C MET A 392 12.39 6.00 8.07
N GLN A 393 12.33 7.27 7.65
CA GLN A 393 11.08 7.91 7.22
C GLN A 393 10.52 7.25 5.95
N ALA A 394 11.38 6.92 4.98
CA ALA A 394 10.97 6.23 3.76
C ALA A 394 10.41 4.83 4.06
N ILE A 395 11.07 4.06 4.95
CA ILE A 395 10.58 2.75 5.42
C ILE A 395 9.24 2.91 6.16
N GLY A 396 9.09 3.91 7.02
CA GLY A 396 7.83 4.20 7.70
C GLY A 396 6.69 4.49 6.72
N ALA A 397 6.99 5.20 5.61
CA ALA A 397 6.05 5.48 4.54
C ALA A 397 5.70 4.26 3.67
N ALA A 398 6.51 3.20 3.70
CA ALA A 398 6.27 1.92 3.05
C ALA A 398 5.76 0.83 4.02
N THR A 399 5.44 1.17 5.26
CA THR A 399 5.03 0.20 6.28
C THR A 399 3.91 0.74 7.18
N ARG A 400 4.23 1.56 8.17
CA ARG A 400 3.28 2.04 9.18
C ARG A 400 2.20 2.96 8.62
N TRP A 401 2.57 3.91 7.77
CA TRP A 401 1.60 4.89 7.26
C TRP A 401 0.59 4.30 6.28
N PRO A 402 0.98 3.40 5.35
CA PRO A 402 0.02 2.61 4.58
C PRO A 402 -0.95 1.81 5.45
N ALA A 403 -0.47 1.16 6.50
CA ALA A 403 -1.32 0.40 7.41
C ALA A 403 -2.38 1.30 8.07
N ARG A 404 -2.02 2.55 8.42
CA ARG A 404 -2.97 3.55 8.94
C ARG A 404 -4.01 3.96 7.89
N PHE A 405 -3.60 4.20 6.64
CA PHE A 405 -4.53 4.49 5.54
C PHE A 405 -5.56 3.37 5.35
N LEU A 406 -5.08 2.12 5.37
CA LEU A 406 -5.92 0.93 5.24
C LEU A 406 -6.74 0.60 6.48
N LYS A 407 -6.63 1.37 7.58
CA LYS A 407 -7.22 1.10 8.90
C LYS A 407 -6.82 -0.28 9.45
N GLN A 408 -5.59 -0.71 9.12
CA GLN A 408 -4.96 -1.97 9.52
C GLN A 408 -3.78 -1.78 10.50
N GLU A 409 -3.62 -0.62 11.08
CA GLU A 409 -2.52 -0.28 11.98
C GLU A 409 -2.46 -1.18 13.25
N LYS A 410 -3.54 -1.88 13.58
CA LYS A 410 -3.58 -2.89 14.65
C LYS A 410 -3.05 -4.26 14.21
N ASN A 411 -2.92 -4.48 12.90
CA ASN A 411 -2.53 -5.76 12.31
C ASN A 411 -1.21 -5.69 11.55
N LEU A 412 -0.94 -4.60 10.83
CA LEU A 412 0.11 -4.48 9.82
C LEU A 412 1.04 -3.28 10.08
N GLY A 413 2.15 -3.25 9.36
CA GLY A 413 3.04 -2.10 9.23
C GLY A 413 4.06 -1.92 10.34
N THR A 414 4.02 -2.74 11.40
CA THR A 414 5.00 -2.68 12.51
C THR A 414 5.28 -4.08 13.04
N LEU A 415 6.49 -4.28 13.58
CA LEU A 415 6.86 -5.52 14.29
C LEU A 415 6.59 -5.33 15.79
N ALA A 416 5.46 -5.84 16.25
CA ALA A 416 5.08 -5.81 17.65
C ALA A 416 4.20 -7.02 18.00
N ALA A 417 4.16 -7.39 19.27
CA ALA A 417 3.30 -8.49 19.74
C ALA A 417 1.82 -8.23 19.34
N GLY A 418 1.17 -9.28 18.85
CA GLY A 418 -0.21 -9.24 18.37
C GLY A 418 -0.38 -8.85 16.90
N ARG A 419 0.64 -8.31 16.23
CA ARG A 419 0.62 -7.98 14.78
C ARG A 419 0.69 -9.25 13.93
N LEU A 420 0.22 -9.16 12.71
CA LEU A 420 0.45 -10.20 11.71
C LEU A 420 1.95 -10.30 11.40
N ALA A 421 2.44 -11.50 11.27
CA ALA A 421 3.85 -11.78 11.02
C ALA A 421 4.18 -11.66 9.52
N ASP A 422 4.11 -10.45 9.02
CA ASP A 422 4.59 -10.04 7.71
C ASP A 422 5.95 -9.37 7.93
N VAL A 423 7.05 -10.10 7.66
CA VAL A 423 8.42 -9.73 8.04
C VAL A 423 9.35 -9.99 6.85
N ILE A 424 10.25 -9.05 6.60
CA ILE A 424 11.34 -9.27 5.64
C ILE A 424 12.69 -9.12 6.32
N ALA A 425 13.72 -9.78 5.78
CA ALA A 425 15.08 -9.54 6.21
C ALA A 425 16.00 -9.35 5.00
N VAL A 426 16.90 -8.37 5.11
CA VAL A 426 17.78 -7.87 4.04
C VAL A 426 19.21 -7.84 4.57
N ARG A 427 20.17 -8.32 3.79
CA ARG A 427 21.59 -8.30 4.19
C ARG A 427 22.10 -6.87 4.30
N GLY A 428 22.82 -6.59 5.38
CA GLY A 428 23.40 -5.26 5.66
C GLY A 428 22.43 -4.33 6.40
N ASP A 429 22.81 -3.07 6.48
CA ASP A 429 22.08 -2.03 7.19
C ASP A 429 21.32 -1.12 6.21
N VAL A 430 20.02 -1.32 6.11
CA VAL A 430 19.12 -0.55 5.20
C VAL A 430 18.97 0.91 5.64
N LEU A 431 19.28 1.25 6.90
CA LEU A 431 19.26 2.64 7.36
C LEU A 431 20.49 3.43 6.89
N SER A 432 21.57 2.74 6.60
CA SER A 432 22.76 3.33 5.97
C SER A 432 22.66 3.33 4.44
N ASN A 433 21.97 2.35 3.88
CA ASN A 433 21.79 2.20 2.42
C ASN A 433 20.46 1.52 2.08
N VAL A 434 19.46 2.32 1.72
CA VAL A 434 18.12 1.82 1.37
C VAL A 434 18.09 0.98 0.09
N THR A 435 19.10 1.14 -0.81
CA THR A 435 19.17 0.34 -2.06
C THR A 435 19.39 -1.16 -1.81
N LEU A 436 19.81 -1.56 -0.60
CA LEU A 436 19.89 -2.96 -0.21
C LEU A 436 18.54 -3.69 -0.32
N LEU A 437 17.43 -2.95 -0.24
CA LEU A 437 16.07 -3.46 -0.47
C LEU A 437 15.83 -4.00 -1.90
N GLN A 438 16.73 -3.75 -2.84
CA GLN A 438 16.68 -4.38 -4.17
C GLN A 438 16.80 -5.91 -4.13
N ASN A 439 17.35 -6.46 -3.03
CA ASN A 439 17.52 -7.90 -2.84
C ASN A 439 17.02 -8.30 -1.45
N VAL A 440 15.82 -8.85 -1.40
CA VAL A 440 15.18 -9.33 -0.17
C VAL A 440 15.27 -10.87 -0.14
N PRO A 441 16.24 -11.47 0.58
CA PRO A 441 16.43 -12.93 0.60
C PRO A 441 15.45 -13.66 1.51
N ILE A 442 14.82 -12.99 2.46
CA ILE A 442 13.89 -13.62 3.41
C ILE A 442 12.58 -12.82 3.38
N VAL A 443 11.49 -13.52 3.08
CA VAL A 443 10.12 -12.97 3.15
C VAL A 443 9.27 -13.96 3.96
N VAL A 444 8.67 -13.44 5.02
CA VAL A 444 7.66 -14.13 5.83
C VAL A 444 6.34 -13.38 5.66
N LYS A 445 5.28 -14.09 5.29
CA LYS A 445 3.94 -13.53 5.18
C LYS A 445 2.96 -14.38 5.99
N GLY A 446 2.21 -13.74 6.91
CA GLY A 446 1.30 -14.46 7.80
C GLY A 446 1.98 -15.57 8.59
N GLY A 447 3.22 -15.35 9.02
CA GLY A 447 4.03 -16.31 9.79
C GLY A 447 4.64 -17.47 8.99
N VAL A 448 4.41 -17.51 7.68
CA VAL A 448 4.98 -18.53 6.78
C VAL A 448 6.12 -17.94 5.97
N ARG A 449 7.29 -18.58 5.99
CA ARG A 449 8.40 -18.22 5.11
C ARG A 449 8.04 -18.56 3.66
N VAL A 450 8.01 -17.58 2.78
CA VAL A 450 7.68 -17.73 1.35
C VAL A 450 8.88 -17.54 0.43
N LYS A 451 10.00 -16.99 1.01
CA LYS A 451 11.30 -16.86 0.34
C LYS A 451 12.45 -17.03 1.33
#